data_9d94756c97527a60532ea4df0278aa64
#
_entry.id   9d94756c97527a60532ea4df0278aa64
#
_cell.length_a   1.000
_cell.length_b   1.000
_cell.length_c   1.000
_cell.angle_alpha   90.00
_cell.angle_beta   90.00
_cell.angle_gamma   90.00
#
_symmetry.space_group_name_H-M   'P 1'
#
loop_
_entity.id
_entity.type
_entity.pdbx_description
1 polymer ?
#
loop_
_entity_poly.entity_id
_entity_poly.type
_entity_poly.pdbx_seq_one_letter_code
_entity_poly.pdbx_strand_id
1 'polypeptide(L)'
;MTPDVNVLIAGFRFEHPHHAKARAWLLNACAQSAATGIGTAQSSGTLRLITHVMASFLRLVTNARVFATPAQTQQAVAFLDALLASPGVALLDTASNWPALRQLCLEKNLSANAIPDAMIAAAVVQNKEVLATFDRDFLRLLPPHQLQLLVN
;
A
#
# COMPACT_ATOMS: atom_id res chain seq x y z
N MET A 1 8.94 -2.78 -1.46
CA MET A 1 7.67 -3.28 -0.87
C MET A 1 6.68 -2.14 -0.75
N THR A 2 5.40 -2.38 -1.01
CA THR A 2 4.35 -1.35 -0.91
C THR A 2 3.17 -1.85 -0.07
N PRO A 3 2.63 -1.03 0.85
CA PRO A 3 1.45 -1.39 1.62
C PRO A 3 0.18 -1.13 0.83
N ASP A 4 -0.80 -2.00 0.99
CA ASP A 4 -2.18 -1.76 0.61
C ASP A 4 -2.86 -0.78 1.60
N VAL A 5 -4.02 -0.22 1.20
CA VAL A 5 -4.79 0.70 2.02
C VAL A 5 -5.20 0.10 3.37
N ASN A 6 -5.53 -1.19 3.42
CA ASN A 6 -5.91 -1.87 4.64
C ASN A 6 -4.75 -1.96 5.65
N VAL A 7 -3.50 -2.05 5.18
CA VAL A 7 -2.29 -2.03 6.03
C VAL A 7 -2.06 -0.65 6.62
N LEU A 8 -2.22 0.42 5.82
CA LEU A 8 -2.10 1.79 6.30
C LEU A 8 -3.20 2.11 7.35
N ILE A 9 -4.45 1.72 7.07
CA ILE A 9 -5.57 1.92 8.01
C ILE A 9 -5.31 1.18 9.32
N ALA A 10 -4.94 -0.10 9.26
CA ALA A 10 -4.66 -0.90 10.45
C ALA A 10 -3.46 -0.35 11.22
N GLY A 11 -2.41 0.13 10.55
CA GLY A 11 -1.25 0.74 11.20
C GLY A 11 -1.55 2.08 11.87
N PHE A 12 -2.49 2.84 11.32
CA PHE A 12 -2.91 4.14 11.83
C PHE A 12 -3.92 4.02 13.00
N ARG A 13 -4.92 3.12 12.87
CA ARG A 13 -6.04 2.97 13.82
C ARG A 13 -5.68 1.97 14.92
N PHE A 14 -5.41 2.47 16.13
CA PHE A 14 -4.99 1.64 17.28
C PHE A 14 -6.05 0.59 17.70
N GLU A 15 -7.33 0.88 17.50
CA GLU A 15 -8.46 -0.01 17.78
C GLU A 15 -8.67 -1.10 16.70
N HIS A 16 -7.92 -1.03 15.60
CA HIS A 16 -8.08 -2.01 14.52
C HIS A 16 -7.56 -3.40 14.93
N PRO A 17 -8.28 -4.51 14.66
CA PRO A 17 -7.86 -5.86 15.06
C PRO A 17 -6.45 -6.24 14.61
N HIS A 18 -6.00 -5.71 13.48
CA HIS A 18 -4.67 -5.98 12.93
C HIS A 18 -3.65 -4.87 13.22
N HIS A 19 -3.95 -3.93 14.16
CA HIS A 19 -3.08 -2.79 14.42
C HIS A 19 -1.64 -3.19 14.75
N ALA A 20 -1.48 -4.09 15.73
CA ALA A 20 -0.13 -4.50 16.18
C ALA A 20 0.69 -5.10 15.04
N LYS A 21 0.07 -5.94 14.20
CA LYS A 21 0.71 -6.59 13.05
C LYS A 21 1.08 -5.59 11.95
N ALA A 22 0.14 -4.72 11.57
CA ALA A 22 0.38 -3.69 10.56
C ALA A 22 1.45 -2.70 10.99
N ARG A 23 1.41 -2.25 12.26
CA ARG A 23 2.41 -1.36 12.83
C ARG A 23 3.80 -1.99 12.83
N ALA A 24 3.91 -3.25 13.28
CA ALA A 24 5.19 -3.96 13.28
C ALA A 24 5.75 -4.10 11.86
N TRP A 25 4.89 -4.42 10.88
CA TRP A 25 5.30 -4.50 9.49
C TRP A 25 5.80 -3.16 8.95
N LEU A 26 5.07 -2.06 9.17
CA LEU A 26 5.46 -0.70 8.74
C LEU A 26 6.79 -0.27 9.36
N LEU A 27 6.98 -0.49 10.67
CA LEU A 27 8.23 -0.16 11.36
C LEU A 27 9.41 -0.96 10.80
N ASN A 28 9.24 -2.26 10.56
CA ASN A 28 10.26 -3.10 9.95
C ASN A 28 10.60 -2.64 8.52
N ALA A 29 9.58 -2.31 7.72
CA ALA A 29 9.78 -1.82 6.36
C ALA A 29 10.52 -0.47 6.34
N CYS A 30 10.21 0.45 7.25
CA CYS A 30 10.97 1.70 7.42
C CYS A 30 12.43 1.42 7.84
N ALA A 31 12.65 0.53 8.81
CA ALA A 31 14.00 0.18 9.26
C ALA A 31 14.84 -0.45 8.13
N GLN A 32 14.25 -1.35 7.34
CA GLN A 32 14.91 -1.93 6.18
C GLN A 32 15.23 -0.89 5.11
N SER A 33 14.32 0.07 4.87
CA SER A 33 14.53 1.17 3.95
C SER A 33 15.72 2.05 4.38
N ALA A 34 15.83 2.35 5.66
CA ALA A 34 16.94 3.11 6.21
C ALA A 34 18.30 2.38 6.08
N ALA A 35 18.30 1.05 6.25
CA ALA A 35 19.51 0.21 6.18
C ALA A 35 20.05 0.05 4.74
N THR A 36 19.18 0.09 3.73
CA THR A 36 19.57 -0.07 2.32
C THR A 36 20.19 1.19 1.70
N GLY A 37 20.11 2.31 2.38
CA GLY A 37 20.75 3.57 1.96
C GLY A 37 20.00 4.29 0.84
N ILE A 38 20.22 5.61 0.81
CA ILE A 38 19.71 6.50 -0.22
C ILE A 38 20.53 6.26 -1.50
N GLY A 39 19.93 5.72 -2.56
CA GLY A 39 20.60 5.87 -3.83
C GLY A 39 20.46 4.80 -4.90
N THR A 40 19.71 3.73 -4.72
CA THR A 40 19.44 2.81 -5.83
C THR A 40 17.94 2.68 -6.07
N ALA A 41 17.50 3.09 -7.24
CA ALA A 41 16.11 3.05 -7.68
C ALA A 41 15.48 1.63 -7.73
N GLN A 42 16.20 0.60 -7.29
CA GLN A 42 15.82 -0.81 -7.39
C GLN A 42 16.20 -1.64 -6.16
N SER A 43 16.28 -1.03 -4.97
CA SER A 43 16.58 -1.79 -3.75
C SER A 43 15.36 -2.64 -3.34
N SER A 44 15.45 -3.95 -3.54
CA SER A 44 14.52 -4.91 -2.97
C SER A 44 14.45 -4.69 -1.44
N GLY A 45 13.28 -4.41 -0.91
CA GLY A 45 13.06 -4.26 0.53
C GLY A 45 12.79 -2.83 1.02
N THR A 46 12.93 -1.78 0.19
CA THR A 46 12.54 -0.42 0.60
C THR A 46 11.03 -0.23 0.57
N LEU A 47 10.52 0.56 1.53
CA LEU A 47 9.10 0.93 1.58
C LEU A 47 8.80 1.98 0.51
N ARG A 48 7.82 1.71 -0.33
CA ARG A 48 7.35 2.63 -1.36
C ARG A 48 5.86 2.83 -1.24
N LEU A 49 5.43 4.09 -1.22
CA LEU A 49 4.02 4.44 -1.09
C LEU A 49 3.42 4.77 -2.46
N ILE A 50 2.23 4.26 -2.71
CA ILE A 50 1.45 4.56 -3.92
C ILE A 50 0.51 5.71 -3.62
N THR A 51 0.57 6.81 -4.37
CA THR A 51 -0.27 8.00 -4.16
C THR A 51 -1.76 7.67 -4.16
N HIS A 52 -2.22 6.77 -5.03
CA HIS A 52 -3.61 6.33 -5.07
C HIS A 52 -4.03 5.60 -3.76
N VAL A 53 -3.14 4.79 -3.19
CA VAL A 53 -3.36 4.12 -1.90
C VAL A 53 -3.41 5.14 -0.76
N MET A 54 -2.52 6.14 -0.77
CA MET A 54 -2.54 7.23 0.21
C MET A 54 -3.84 8.05 0.14
N ALA A 55 -4.30 8.38 -1.06
CA ALA A 55 -5.57 9.08 -1.26
C ALA A 55 -6.76 8.24 -0.76
N SER A 56 -6.77 6.94 -1.03
CA SER A 56 -7.80 6.02 -0.54
C SER A 56 -7.77 5.90 0.99
N PHE A 57 -6.58 5.85 1.59
CA PHE A 57 -6.41 5.89 3.04
C PHE A 57 -7.04 7.16 3.63
N LEU A 58 -6.67 8.35 3.14
CA LEU A 58 -7.23 9.61 3.61
C LEU A 58 -8.77 9.64 3.49
N ARG A 59 -9.29 9.24 2.34
CA ARG A 59 -10.74 9.17 2.09
C ARG A 59 -11.46 8.26 3.08
N LEU A 60 -10.89 7.13 3.43
CA LEU A 60 -11.52 6.15 4.31
C LEU A 60 -11.43 6.55 5.78
N VAL A 61 -10.26 6.93 6.29
CA VAL A 61 -10.07 7.22 7.73
C VAL A 61 -10.78 8.49 8.19
N THR A 62 -11.04 9.43 7.26
CA THR A 62 -11.77 10.68 7.54
C THR A 62 -13.28 10.57 7.32
N ASN A 63 -13.79 9.40 6.90
CA ASN A 63 -15.18 9.23 6.52
C ASN A 63 -16.02 8.74 7.70
N ALA A 64 -16.99 9.59 8.14
CA ALA A 64 -17.92 9.27 9.21
C ALA A 64 -18.89 8.11 8.89
N ARG A 65 -19.02 7.73 7.60
CA ARG A 65 -19.81 6.55 7.21
C ARG A 65 -19.03 5.24 7.37
N VAL A 66 -17.68 5.33 7.45
CA VAL A 66 -16.79 4.17 7.62
C VAL A 66 -16.43 3.98 9.09
N PHE A 67 -16.11 5.07 9.78
CA PHE A 67 -15.71 5.05 11.19
C PHE A 67 -16.65 5.93 12.03
N ALA A 68 -17.14 5.40 13.13
CA ALA A 68 -17.97 6.16 14.09
C ALA A 68 -17.21 7.40 14.62
N THR A 69 -15.90 7.28 14.78
CA THR A 69 -15.00 8.39 15.13
C THR A 69 -13.99 8.55 13.99
N PRO A 70 -14.31 9.36 12.97
CA PRO A 70 -13.38 9.60 11.86
C PRO A 70 -12.16 10.39 12.34
N ALA A 71 -11.03 10.15 11.70
CA ALA A 71 -9.81 10.89 11.97
C ALA A 71 -9.90 12.31 11.40
N GLN A 72 -9.21 13.24 12.04
CA GLN A 72 -8.97 14.55 11.46
C GLN A 72 -7.99 14.43 10.28
N THR A 73 -8.24 15.16 9.20
CA THR A 73 -7.38 15.13 8.00
C THR A 73 -5.92 15.42 8.33
N GLN A 74 -5.67 16.38 9.22
CA GLN A 74 -4.31 16.72 9.66
C GLN A 74 -3.57 15.55 10.30
N GLN A 75 -4.26 14.75 11.14
CA GLN A 75 -3.66 13.57 11.78
C GLN A 75 -3.34 12.48 10.75
N ALA A 76 -4.25 12.26 9.81
CA ALA A 76 -4.05 11.27 8.76
C ALA A 76 -2.92 11.66 7.80
N VAL A 77 -2.82 12.94 7.43
CA VAL A 77 -1.72 13.46 6.61
C VAL A 77 -0.40 13.35 7.37
N ALA A 78 -0.35 13.75 8.64
CA ALA A 78 0.87 13.67 9.47
C ALA A 78 1.40 12.22 9.58
N PHE A 79 0.51 11.23 9.62
CA PHE A 79 0.91 9.81 9.60
C PHE A 79 1.63 9.44 8.30
N LEU A 80 1.10 9.85 7.15
CA LEU A 80 1.72 9.60 5.84
C LEU A 80 3.03 10.35 5.68
N ASP A 81 3.08 11.61 6.12
CA ASP A 81 4.28 12.43 6.10
C ASP A 81 5.40 11.82 6.97
N ALA A 82 5.05 11.28 8.14
CA ALA A 82 6.01 10.58 9.00
C ALA A 82 6.61 9.33 8.34
N LEU A 83 5.80 8.58 7.57
CA LEU A 83 6.30 7.45 6.78
C LEU A 83 7.26 7.94 5.69
N LEU A 84 6.88 8.96 4.93
CA LEU A 84 7.70 9.52 3.83
C LEU A 84 8.98 10.22 4.34
N ALA A 85 8.97 10.75 5.55
CA ALA A 85 10.15 11.34 6.18
C ALA A 85 11.16 10.28 6.67
N SER A 86 10.75 9.00 6.74
CA SER A 86 11.67 7.92 7.13
C SER A 86 12.74 7.70 6.06
N PRO A 87 14.02 7.54 6.44
CA PRO A 87 15.11 7.37 5.48
C PRO A 87 14.86 6.20 4.50
N GLY A 88 15.08 6.43 3.22
CA GLY A 88 14.91 5.41 2.17
C GLY A 88 13.46 5.12 1.76
N VAL A 89 12.46 5.70 2.44
CA VAL A 89 11.06 5.62 2.01
C VAL A 89 10.81 6.62 0.89
N ALA A 90 10.08 6.20 -0.15
CA ALA A 90 9.78 7.05 -1.30
C ALA A 90 8.40 6.76 -1.89
N LEU A 91 7.95 7.65 -2.76
CA LEU A 91 6.78 7.39 -3.62
C LEU A 91 7.15 6.41 -4.74
N LEU A 92 6.23 5.52 -5.05
CA LEU A 92 6.32 4.65 -6.22
C LEU A 92 5.87 5.42 -7.46
N ASP A 93 6.67 5.37 -8.53
CA ASP A 93 6.26 5.93 -9.81
C ASP A 93 5.15 5.08 -10.44
N THR A 94 4.01 5.70 -10.69
CA THR A 94 2.84 5.06 -11.30
C THR A 94 2.45 5.67 -12.65
N ALA A 95 3.26 6.57 -13.20
CA ALA A 95 2.94 7.28 -14.45
C ALA A 95 2.78 6.36 -15.65
N SER A 96 3.46 5.20 -15.66
CA SER A 96 3.49 4.25 -16.78
C SER A 96 2.64 3.00 -16.56
N ASN A 97 1.71 3.00 -15.61
CA ASN A 97 0.97 1.78 -15.23
C ASN A 97 -0.14 1.37 -16.21
N TRP A 98 -0.51 2.21 -17.16
CA TRP A 98 -1.64 1.92 -18.05
C TRP A 98 -1.51 0.61 -18.82
N PRO A 99 -0.37 0.24 -19.44
CA PRO A 99 -0.25 -1.05 -20.14
C PRO A 99 -0.52 -2.25 -19.22
N ALA A 100 0.02 -2.25 -18.01
CA ALA A 100 -0.17 -3.32 -17.03
C ALA A 100 -1.63 -3.37 -16.54
N LEU A 101 -2.24 -2.24 -16.23
CA LEU A 101 -3.65 -2.14 -15.85
C LEU A 101 -4.57 -2.65 -16.96
N ARG A 102 -4.36 -2.19 -18.18
CA ARG A 102 -5.11 -2.62 -19.35
C ARG A 102 -5.04 -4.14 -19.55
N GLN A 103 -3.82 -4.69 -19.44
CA GLN A 103 -3.62 -6.14 -19.58
C GLN A 103 -4.38 -6.91 -18.51
N LEU A 104 -4.23 -6.55 -17.24
CA LEU A 104 -4.95 -7.19 -16.12
C LEU A 104 -6.48 -7.15 -16.30
N CYS A 105 -7.02 -5.99 -16.69
CA CYS A 105 -8.46 -5.83 -16.90
C CYS A 105 -8.98 -6.74 -18.01
N LEU A 106 -8.27 -6.86 -19.13
CA LEU A 106 -8.69 -7.68 -20.26
C LEU A 106 -8.52 -9.18 -19.97
N GLU A 107 -7.38 -9.60 -19.43
CA GLU A 107 -7.10 -11.01 -19.16
C GLU A 107 -8.01 -11.61 -18.09
N LYS A 108 -8.35 -10.82 -17.08
CA LYS A 108 -9.15 -11.27 -15.94
C LYS A 108 -10.61 -10.80 -15.98
N ASN A 109 -11.00 -10.10 -17.05
CA ASN A 109 -12.35 -9.54 -17.23
C ASN A 109 -12.80 -8.72 -16.01
N LEU A 110 -11.93 -7.82 -15.53
CA LEU A 110 -12.20 -7.06 -14.32
C LEU A 110 -13.15 -5.90 -14.59
N SER A 111 -13.99 -5.59 -13.61
CA SER A 111 -14.96 -4.50 -13.69
C SER A 111 -15.28 -3.90 -12.32
N ALA A 112 -15.92 -2.74 -12.30
CA ALA A 112 -16.44 -2.07 -11.11
C ALA A 112 -15.44 -2.02 -9.95
N ASN A 113 -15.79 -2.64 -8.82
CA ASN A 113 -15.00 -2.58 -7.58
C ASN A 113 -13.66 -3.32 -7.65
N ALA A 114 -13.41 -4.12 -8.68
CA ALA A 114 -12.10 -4.76 -8.88
C ALA A 114 -11.07 -3.84 -9.55
N ILE A 115 -11.50 -2.71 -10.13
CA ILE A 115 -10.59 -1.78 -10.83
C ILE A 115 -9.61 -1.08 -9.87
N PRO A 116 -10.01 -0.58 -8.69
CA PRO A 116 -9.04 -0.01 -7.73
C PRO A 116 -7.93 -0.99 -7.35
N ASP A 117 -8.27 -2.25 -7.09
CA ASP A 117 -7.29 -3.29 -6.75
C ASP A 117 -6.39 -3.62 -7.95
N ALA A 118 -6.95 -3.63 -9.16
CA ALA A 118 -6.19 -3.79 -10.39
C ALA A 118 -5.19 -2.64 -10.62
N MET A 119 -5.51 -1.40 -10.23
CA MET A 119 -4.58 -0.26 -10.29
C MET A 119 -3.38 -0.48 -9.36
N ILE A 120 -3.61 -0.96 -8.15
CA ILE A 120 -2.54 -1.30 -7.20
C ILE A 120 -1.69 -2.46 -7.76
N ALA A 121 -2.34 -3.53 -8.23
CA ALA A 121 -1.66 -4.67 -8.82
C ALA A 121 -0.81 -4.30 -10.05
N ALA A 122 -1.33 -3.42 -10.92
CA ALA A 122 -0.60 -2.92 -12.08
C ALA A 122 0.68 -2.15 -11.66
N ALA A 123 0.58 -1.30 -10.62
CA ALA A 123 1.73 -0.58 -10.09
C ALA A 123 2.79 -1.54 -9.52
N VAL A 124 2.35 -2.57 -8.81
CA VAL A 124 3.21 -3.61 -8.22
C VAL A 124 3.94 -4.40 -9.33
N VAL A 125 3.22 -4.86 -10.34
CA VAL A 125 3.80 -5.62 -11.47
C VAL A 125 4.78 -4.78 -12.26
N GLN A 126 4.38 -3.57 -12.64
CA GLN A 126 5.22 -2.65 -13.45
C GLN A 126 6.53 -2.32 -12.77
N ASN A 127 6.51 -2.12 -11.45
CA ASN A 127 7.69 -1.74 -10.67
C ASN A 127 8.41 -2.92 -10.01
N LYS A 128 7.98 -4.17 -10.28
CA LYS A 128 8.56 -5.39 -9.68
C LYS A 128 8.58 -5.33 -8.13
N GLU A 129 7.54 -4.72 -7.57
CA GLU A 129 7.38 -4.57 -6.13
C GLU A 129 6.71 -5.80 -5.50
N VAL A 130 6.64 -5.80 -4.17
CA VAL A 130 5.86 -6.77 -3.39
C VAL A 130 4.79 -6.00 -2.64
N LEU A 131 3.52 -6.37 -2.83
CA LEU A 131 2.38 -5.82 -2.11
C LEU A 131 2.22 -6.51 -0.77
N ALA A 132 2.16 -5.74 0.32
CA ALA A 132 1.71 -6.23 1.63
C ALA A 132 0.25 -5.87 1.84
N THR A 133 -0.58 -6.85 2.16
CA THR A 133 -2.02 -6.67 2.34
C THR A 133 -2.61 -7.70 3.30
N PHE A 134 -3.77 -7.38 3.87
CA PHE A 134 -4.62 -8.35 4.58
C PHE A 134 -5.67 -8.98 3.65
N ASP A 135 -5.80 -8.50 2.42
CA ASP A 135 -6.83 -8.92 1.48
C ASP A 135 -6.34 -10.08 0.60
N ARG A 136 -7.10 -11.19 0.65
CA ARG A 136 -6.84 -12.38 -0.16
C ARG A 136 -7.27 -12.25 -1.62
N ASP A 137 -8.05 -11.24 -1.97
CA ASP A 137 -8.49 -11.03 -3.36
C ASP A 137 -7.32 -10.72 -4.29
N PHE A 138 -6.22 -10.17 -3.77
CA PHE A 138 -4.97 -9.98 -4.50
C PHE A 138 -4.29 -11.28 -4.97
N LEU A 139 -4.63 -12.44 -4.40
CA LEU A 139 -4.16 -13.75 -4.90
C LEU A 139 -4.59 -14.01 -6.35
N ARG A 140 -5.67 -13.38 -6.80
CA ARG A 140 -6.15 -13.48 -8.18
C ARG A 140 -5.46 -12.49 -9.12
N LEU A 141 -4.85 -11.44 -8.58
CA LEU A 141 -4.28 -10.33 -9.34
C LEU A 141 -2.76 -10.42 -9.46
N LEU A 142 -2.09 -10.91 -8.41
CA LEU A 142 -0.64 -10.91 -8.29
C LEU A 142 -0.07 -12.32 -8.16
N PRO A 143 1.13 -12.56 -8.73
CA PRO A 143 1.83 -13.81 -8.50
C PRO A 143 2.35 -13.89 -7.04
N PRO A 144 2.56 -15.11 -6.49
CA PRO A 144 2.95 -15.28 -5.09
C PRO A 144 4.22 -14.53 -4.66
N HIS A 145 5.18 -14.37 -5.57
CA HIS A 145 6.45 -13.66 -5.26
C HIS A 145 6.30 -12.13 -5.20
N GLN A 146 5.15 -11.59 -5.63
CA GLN A 146 4.82 -10.17 -5.54
C GLN A 146 3.72 -9.87 -4.51
N LEU A 147 3.37 -10.84 -3.67
CA LEU A 147 2.31 -10.70 -2.68
C LEU A 147 2.77 -11.20 -1.31
N GLN A 148 2.64 -10.36 -0.29
CA GLN A 148 2.82 -10.71 1.10
C GLN A 148 1.49 -10.55 1.84
N LEU A 149 0.82 -11.69 2.10
CA LEU A 149 -0.39 -11.67 2.93
C LEU A 149 -0.02 -11.56 4.40
N LEU A 150 -0.59 -10.57 5.08
CA LEU A 150 -0.40 -10.31 6.50
C LEU A 150 -1.48 -10.98 7.38
N VAL A 151 -2.23 -11.92 6.84
CA VAL A 151 -3.20 -12.76 7.57
C VAL A 151 -2.50 -13.95 8.21
N ASN A 152 -3.09 -14.47 9.28
CA ASN A 152 -2.66 -15.73 9.90
C ASN A 152 -3.19 -16.90 9.09
#